data_acbe91ef23325b99377a4135fc471967
#
_entry.id   acbe91ef23325b99377a4135fc471967
#
_cell.length_a   1.000
_cell.length_b   1.000
_cell.length_c   1.000
_cell.angle_alpha   90.00
_cell.angle_beta   90.00
_cell.angle_gamma   90.00
#
_symmetry.space_group_name_H-M   'P 1'
#
loop_
_entity.id
_entity.type
_entity.pdbx_description
1 polymer ?
#
loop_
_entity_poly.entity_id
_entity_poly.type
_entity_poly.pdbx_seq_one_letter_code
_entity_poly.pdbx_strand_id
1 'polypeptide(L)'
;PQIETRPMNNGLGVLLEGDGKGGFTPCWPSKSGIQIPEDAKSVVTADLDGDGLLDLAVATNDGPVRAFLQDGGTPPITVRLHGPKGNPNGLGSRVTMSYSDNSIRTAEVRAGGGYLSQSPPLLSFTAPASAVPARITVRWPDGSTSQTAAQADERQFVIRKK
;
A
#
# COMPACT_ATOMS: atom_id res chain seq x y z
N PRO A 1 -11.70 -0.37 30.96
CA PRO A 1 -10.40 0.23 31.28
C PRO A 1 -10.04 -0.18 32.70
N GLN A 2 -8.85 -0.73 32.89
CA GLN A 2 -8.33 -1.00 34.21
C GLN A 2 -8.03 0.33 34.87
N ILE A 3 -8.65 0.59 35.99
CA ILE A 3 -8.53 1.85 36.73
C ILE A 3 -7.08 2.10 37.20
N GLU A 4 -6.27 1.06 37.26
CA GLU A 4 -4.88 1.07 37.74
C GLU A 4 -3.86 1.46 36.69
N THR A 5 -4.18 1.32 35.40
CA THR A 5 -3.37 1.83 34.32
C THR A 5 -4.06 3.06 33.75
N ARG A 6 -3.45 4.23 33.92
CA ARG A 6 -3.90 5.43 33.19
C ARG A 6 -4.10 5.08 31.73
N PRO A 7 -5.17 5.59 31.07
CA PRO A 7 -5.31 5.38 29.63
C PRO A 7 -4.00 5.79 28.99
N MET A 8 -3.37 4.87 28.25
CA MET A 8 -2.22 5.22 27.42
C MET A 8 -2.67 6.35 26.51
N ASN A 9 -2.02 7.50 26.61
CA ASN A 9 -2.40 8.67 25.83
C ASN A 9 -2.36 8.32 24.36
N ASN A 10 -3.50 8.42 23.73
CA ASN A 10 -3.64 8.26 22.29
C ASN A 10 -2.90 9.41 21.63
N GLY A 11 -2.03 9.10 20.70
CA GLY A 11 -1.44 10.13 19.83
C GLY A 11 -2.45 10.56 18.77
N LEU A 12 -2.12 11.61 17.99
CA LEU A 12 -2.94 12.04 16.86
C LEU A 12 -2.76 11.18 15.60
N GLY A 13 -1.98 10.10 15.69
CA GLY A 13 -1.43 9.43 14.53
C GLY A 13 -0.29 10.25 13.90
N VAL A 14 0.64 9.59 13.26
CA VAL A 14 1.75 10.25 12.56
C VAL A 14 1.91 9.62 11.18
N LEU A 15 1.82 10.46 10.13
CA LEU A 15 2.25 10.09 8.80
C LEU A 15 3.74 10.40 8.67
N LEU A 16 4.52 9.44 8.19
CA LEU A 16 5.94 9.61 7.92
C LEU A 16 6.19 9.58 6.42
N GLU A 17 6.77 10.64 5.88
CA GLU A 17 7.23 10.71 4.50
C GLU A 17 8.65 10.14 4.41
N GLY A 18 8.85 9.08 3.63
CA GLY A 18 10.16 8.47 3.41
C GLY A 18 10.94 9.15 2.30
N ASP A 19 12.25 9.33 2.48
CA ASP A 19 13.17 9.93 1.50
C ASP A 19 13.71 8.92 0.46
N GLY A 20 13.31 7.65 0.56
CA GLY A 20 13.82 6.56 -0.28
C GLY A 20 15.24 6.11 0.04
N LYS A 21 15.87 6.66 1.08
CA LYS A 21 17.25 6.34 1.53
C LYS A 21 17.27 5.82 2.96
N GLY A 22 16.10 5.59 3.55
CA GLY A 22 15.93 5.11 4.92
C GLY A 22 15.64 6.21 5.94
N GLY A 23 15.62 7.47 5.54
CA GLY A 23 15.19 8.59 6.37
C GLY A 23 13.67 8.81 6.29
N PHE A 24 13.10 9.34 7.38
CA PHE A 24 11.67 9.63 7.48
C PHE A 24 11.46 11.01 8.10
N THR A 25 10.51 11.76 7.55
CA THR A 25 10.11 13.07 8.06
C THR A 25 8.63 13.05 8.46
N PRO A 26 8.27 13.52 9.67
CA PRO A 26 6.87 13.61 10.07
C PRO A 26 6.09 14.59 9.20
N CYS A 27 4.96 14.12 8.66
CA CYS A 27 3.97 14.95 8.01
C CYS A 27 2.87 15.30 9.02
N TRP A 28 2.81 16.55 9.43
CA TRP A 28 1.90 17.00 10.47
C TRP A 28 0.43 16.97 10.02
N PRO A 29 -0.53 16.78 10.93
CA PRO A 29 -1.97 16.75 10.62
C PRO A 29 -2.47 17.98 9.84
N SER A 30 -1.87 19.15 10.06
CA SER A 30 -2.19 20.38 9.32
C SER A 30 -1.87 20.29 7.82
N LYS A 31 -0.94 19.40 7.43
CA LYS A 31 -0.55 19.14 6.03
C LYS A 31 -1.23 17.88 5.49
N SER A 32 -1.25 16.80 6.29
CA SER A 32 -1.78 15.50 5.84
C SER A 32 -3.30 15.38 5.96
N GLY A 33 -3.95 16.22 6.76
CA GLY A 33 -5.36 16.05 7.11
C GLY A 33 -5.65 14.85 8.05
N ILE A 34 -4.64 14.01 8.33
CA ILE A 34 -4.80 12.81 9.14
C ILE A 34 -4.71 13.19 10.61
N GLN A 35 -5.84 13.10 11.30
CA GLN A 35 -5.93 13.35 12.73
C GLN A 35 -6.80 12.27 13.38
N ILE A 36 -6.21 11.47 14.26
CA ILE A 36 -6.86 10.33 14.91
C ILE A 36 -6.64 10.48 16.41
N PRO A 37 -7.54 11.21 17.12
CA PRO A 37 -7.40 11.46 18.56
C PRO A 37 -7.77 10.23 19.41
N GLU A 38 -8.35 9.20 18.79
CA GLU A 38 -8.74 7.97 19.44
C GLU A 38 -7.57 6.98 19.52
N ASP A 39 -7.77 5.89 20.26
CA ASP A 39 -6.83 4.77 20.36
C ASP A 39 -6.84 3.93 19.07
N ALA A 40 -6.11 4.39 18.04
CA ALA A 40 -5.98 3.70 16.77
C ALA A 40 -5.31 2.33 16.92
N LYS A 41 -5.92 1.29 16.38
CA LYS A 41 -5.43 -0.09 16.46
C LYS A 41 -4.99 -0.65 15.12
N SER A 42 -5.69 -0.30 14.05
CA SER A 42 -5.38 -0.85 12.73
C SER A 42 -5.60 0.17 11.63
N VAL A 43 -4.86 0.00 10.56
CA VAL A 43 -5.01 0.80 9.33
C VAL A 43 -5.00 -0.12 8.13
N VAL A 44 -5.82 0.20 7.15
CA VAL A 44 -5.81 -0.40 5.82
C VAL A 44 -5.79 0.69 4.77
N THR A 45 -5.22 0.35 3.61
CA THR A 45 -5.23 1.21 2.43
C THR A 45 -6.07 0.57 1.34
N ALA A 46 -6.95 1.33 0.74
CA ALA A 46 -7.75 0.94 -0.41
C ALA A 46 -8.22 2.20 -1.14
N ASP A 47 -8.64 2.05 -2.38
CA ASP A 47 -9.42 3.05 -3.10
C ASP A 47 -10.88 2.90 -2.61
N LEU A 48 -11.35 3.82 -1.79
CA LEU A 48 -12.65 3.72 -1.11
C LEU A 48 -13.78 4.40 -1.89
N ASP A 49 -13.47 5.42 -2.69
CA ASP A 49 -14.45 6.19 -3.45
C ASP A 49 -14.38 5.94 -4.97
N GLY A 50 -13.39 5.18 -5.44
CA GLY A 50 -13.26 4.77 -6.84
C GLY A 50 -12.51 5.77 -7.72
N ASP A 51 -11.77 6.71 -7.16
CA ASP A 51 -10.99 7.72 -7.89
C ASP A 51 -9.60 7.21 -8.33
N GLY A 52 -9.22 6.01 -7.89
CA GLY A 52 -7.95 5.35 -8.20
C GLY A 52 -6.80 5.75 -7.27
N LEU A 53 -7.00 6.65 -6.32
CA LEU A 53 -6.03 7.00 -5.28
C LEU A 53 -6.13 6.03 -4.10
N LEU A 54 -5.13 6.05 -3.24
CA LEU A 54 -5.15 5.18 -2.05
C LEU A 54 -5.60 5.98 -0.83
N ASP A 55 -6.73 5.59 -0.31
CA ASP A 55 -7.32 6.11 0.92
C ASP A 55 -6.90 5.30 2.14
N LEU A 56 -7.22 5.81 3.32
CA LEU A 56 -6.97 5.15 4.59
C LEU A 56 -8.29 4.87 5.31
N ALA A 57 -8.45 3.65 5.82
CA ALA A 57 -9.45 3.36 6.83
C ALA A 57 -8.75 2.91 8.11
N VAL A 58 -9.07 3.58 9.22
CA VAL A 58 -8.44 3.37 10.53
C VAL A 58 -9.50 2.90 11.51
N ALA A 59 -9.28 1.73 12.12
CA ALA A 59 -10.11 1.26 13.21
C ALA A 59 -9.53 1.71 14.55
N THR A 60 -10.41 2.17 15.43
CA THR A 60 -10.08 2.65 16.76
C THR A 60 -10.66 1.71 17.82
N ASN A 61 -10.03 1.63 18.98
CA ASN A 61 -10.52 0.85 20.11
C ASN A 61 -11.66 1.65 20.79
N ASP A 62 -12.81 1.00 20.94
CA ASP A 62 -14.01 1.59 21.54
C ASP A 62 -14.41 2.94 20.90
N GLY A 63 -14.23 3.05 19.58
CA GLY A 63 -14.51 4.27 18.84
C GLY A 63 -14.90 4.02 17.37
N PRO A 64 -15.20 5.08 16.63
CA PRO A 64 -15.62 4.98 15.24
C PRO A 64 -14.47 4.57 14.33
N VAL A 65 -14.81 3.95 13.20
CA VAL A 65 -13.87 3.85 12.07
C VAL A 65 -13.70 5.23 11.46
N ARG A 66 -12.45 5.61 11.22
CA ARG A 66 -12.07 6.85 10.52
C ARG A 66 -11.67 6.53 9.09
N ALA A 67 -12.24 7.25 8.13
CA ALA A 67 -11.81 7.20 6.73
C ALA A 67 -11.19 8.55 6.35
N PHE A 68 -10.09 8.49 5.61
CA PHE A 68 -9.41 9.65 5.06
C PHE A 68 -9.27 9.41 3.57
N LEU A 69 -10.00 10.21 2.78
CA LEU A 69 -9.92 10.18 1.33
C LEU A 69 -8.75 11.06 0.88
N GLN A 70 -7.94 10.53 -0.02
CA GLN A 70 -6.85 11.29 -0.62
C GLN A 70 -7.43 12.23 -1.67
N ASP A 71 -7.21 13.52 -1.51
CA ASP A 71 -7.62 14.53 -2.46
C ASP A 71 -6.46 14.94 -3.36
N GLY A 72 -6.57 14.59 -4.63
CA GLY A 72 -5.57 14.90 -5.66
C GLY A 72 -4.30 14.06 -5.64
N GLY A 73 -3.52 14.23 -6.67
CA GLY A 73 -2.31 13.47 -6.92
C GLY A 73 -2.38 12.62 -8.19
N THR A 74 -1.38 11.80 -8.42
CA THR A 74 -1.36 10.85 -9.53
C THR A 74 -1.69 9.46 -9.01
N PRO A 75 -2.72 8.79 -9.57
CA PRO A 75 -3.03 7.43 -9.19
C PRO A 75 -1.80 6.51 -9.33
N PRO A 76 -1.55 5.63 -8.37
CA PRO A 76 -0.46 4.68 -8.44
C PRO A 76 -0.67 3.68 -9.59
N ILE A 77 0.41 3.02 -9.99
CA ILE A 77 0.33 1.85 -10.84
C ILE A 77 0.00 0.67 -9.97
N THR A 78 -1.09 -0.02 -10.25
CA THR A 78 -1.53 -1.16 -9.45
C THR A 78 -1.27 -2.49 -10.15
N VAL A 79 -0.84 -3.49 -9.38
CA VAL A 79 -0.59 -4.85 -9.87
C VAL A 79 -1.37 -5.84 -9.02
N ARG A 80 -2.27 -6.57 -9.67
CA ARG A 80 -3.01 -7.69 -9.09
C ARG A 80 -2.46 -8.99 -9.64
N LEU A 81 -2.22 -9.95 -8.77
CA LEU A 81 -1.78 -11.28 -9.18
C LEU A 81 -2.95 -12.27 -9.15
N HIS A 82 -2.95 -13.18 -10.11
CA HIS A 82 -3.78 -14.37 -10.13
C HIS A 82 -2.89 -15.60 -10.15
N GLY A 83 -2.71 -16.19 -9.00
CA GLY A 83 -1.96 -17.43 -8.81
C GLY A 83 -2.79 -18.70 -9.04
N PRO A 84 -2.26 -19.89 -8.76
CA PRO A 84 -2.95 -21.16 -8.86
C PRO A 84 -4.05 -21.29 -7.82
N LYS A 85 -4.92 -22.31 -7.96
CA LYS A 85 -6.07 -22.57 -7.07
C LYS A 85 -5.71 -22.58 -5.58
N GLY A 86 -4.54 -23.08 -5.20
CA GLY A 86 -4.08 -23.11 -3.79
C GLY A 86 -3.54 -21.76 -3.28
N ASN A 87 -3.27 -20.80 -4.16
CA ASN A 87 -2.78 -19.47 -3.82
C ASN A 87 -3.30 -18.43 -4.84
N PRO A 88 -4.62 -18.18 -4.89
CA PRO A 88 -5.24 -17.38 -5.95
C PRO A 88 -4.75 -15.92 -5.96
N ASN A 89 -4.34 -15.38 -4.83
CA ASN A 89 -3.85 -14.01 -4.70
C ASN A 89 -2.32 -13.88 -4.88
N GLY A 90 -1.62 -15.01 -5.12
CA GLY A 90 -0.16 -14.99 -5.28
C GLY A 90 0.60 -14.58 -4.02
N LEU A 91 0.10 -14.93 -2.82
CA LEU A 91 0.79 -14.63 -1.56
C LEU A 91 2.22 -15.15 -1.58
N GLY A 92 3.16 -14.35 -1.07
CA GLY A 92 4.60 -14.65 -1.09
C GLY A 92 5.29 -14.36 -2.43
N SER A 93 4.55 -13.90 -3.46
CA SER A 93 5.16 -13.46 -4.70
C SER A 93 5.79 -12.09 -4.53
N ARG A 94 6.97 -11.91 -5.16
CA ARG A 94 7.66 -10.62 -5.24
C ARG A 94 7.45 -10.02 -6.62
N VAL A 95 6.96 -8.79 -6.66
CA VAL A 95 6.77 -8.02 -7.89
C VAL A 95 7.81 -6.93 -7.96
N THR A 96 8.53 -6.87 -9.08
CA THR A 96 9.49 -5.81 -9.38
C THR A 96 8.99 -5.03 -10.59
N MET A 97 8.79 -3.73 -10.40
CA MET A 97 8.51 -2.76 -11.45
C MET A 97 9.82 -2.10 -11.85
N SER A 98 10.17 -2.17 -13.13
CA SER A 98 11.31 -1.45 -13.72
C SER A 98 10.81 -0.25 -14.51
N TYR A 99 11.53 0.85 -14.47
CA TYR A 99 11.19 2.10 -15.12
C TYR A 99 12.18 2.46 -16.22
N SER A 100 11.83 3.42 -17.08
CA SER A 100 12.63 3.87 -18.23
C SER A 100 13.99 4.48 -17.86
N ASP A 101 14.13 4.96 -16.63
CA ASP A 101 15.39 5.50 -16.07
C ASP A 101 16.27 4.41 -15.41
N ASN A 102 15.94 3.13 -15.59
CA ASN A 102 16.55 1.97 -14.97
C ASN A 102 16.33 1.85 -13.45
N SER A 103 15.55 2.74 -12.85
CA SER A 103 15.15 2.57 -11.46
C SER A 103 14.21 1.39 -11.31
N ILE A 104 14.16 0.82 -10.09
CA ILE A 104 13.29 -0.30 -9.76
C ILE A 104 12.53 -0.02 -8.46
N ARG A 105 11.32 -0.57 -8.39
CA ARG A 105 10.54 -0.66 -7.16
C ARG A 105 10.13 -2.10 -6.96
N THR A 106 10.18 -2.58 -5.74
CA THR A 106 9.84 -3.97 -5.41
C THR A 106 8.84 -4.01 -4.27
N ALA A 107 7.82 -4.85 -4.42
CA ALA A 107 6.83 -5.12 -3.40
C ALA A 107 6.53 -6.62 -3.33
N GLU A 108 6.01 -7.08 -2.19
CA GLU A 108 5.66 -8.48 -1.96
C GLU A 108 4.19 -8.58 -1.58
N VAL A 109 3.49 -9.56 -2.16
CA VAL A 109 2.10 -9.86 -1.79
C VAL A 109 2.10 -10.60 -0.45
N ARG A 110 1.59 -9.94 0.58
CA ARG A 110 1.55 -10.46 1.95
C ARG A 110 0.12 -10.68 2.42
N ALA A 111 -0.05 -11.60 3.36
CA ALA A 111 -1.26 -11.75 4.15
C ALA A 111 -1.00 -11.23 5.56
N GLY A 112 -1.97 -10.51 6.15
CA GLY A 112 -1.86 -10.02 7.51
C GLY A 112 -0.74 -9.00 7.70
N GLY A 113 -0.54 -8.08 6.76
CA GLY A 113 0.54 -7.10 6.77
C GLY A 113 0.40 -6.01 7.83
N GLY A 114 -0.77 -5.82 8.42
CA GLY A 114 -1.06 -4.86 9.48
C GLY A 114 -1.42 -5.50 10.81
N TYR A 115 -1.38 -4.73 11.89
CA TYR A 115 -1.89 -5.17 13.19
C TYR A 115 -3.42 -5.24 13.14
N LEU A 116 -3.98 -6.44 13.35
CA LEU A 116 -5.42 -6.73 13.24
C LEU A 116 -6.08 -6.19 11.96
N SER A 117 -5.31 -6.10 10.88
CA SER A 117 -5.79 -5.55 9.60
C SER A 117 -5.10 -6.20 8.41
N GLN A 118 -5.76 -6.11 7.27
CA GLN A 118 -5.20 -6.52 5.99
C GLN A 118 -5.75 -5.64 4.89
N SER A 119 -4.87 -4.98 4.16
CA SER A 119 -5.22 -4.30 2.90
C SER A 119 -5.50 -5.33 1.80
N PRO A 120 -6.25 -4.98 0.76
CA PRO A 120 -6.43 -5.83 -0.41
C PRO A 120 -5.08 -6.33 -0.97
N PRO A 121 -5.01 -7.54 -1.56
CA PRO A 121 -3.79 -8.07 -2.18
C PRO A 121 -3.52 -7.38 -3.53
N LEU A 122 -3.44 -6.06 -3.49
CA LEU A 122 -3.18 -5.18 -4.61
C LEU A 122 -1.89 -4.43 -4.30
N LEU A 123 -0.89 -4.58 -5.14
CA LEU A 123 0.37 -3.86 -4.99
C LEU A 123 0.30 -2.53 -5.72
N SER A 124 0.77 -1.48 -5.07
CA SER A 124 0.76 -0.11 -5.61
C SER A 124 2.19 0.39 -5.78
N PHE A 125 2.49 0.96 -6.93
CA PHE A 125 3.79 1.49 -7.29
C PHE A 125 3.66 2.93 -7.74
N THR A 126 4.49 3.80 -7.20
CA THR A 126 4.62 5.19 -7.66
C THR A 126 5.82 5.30 -8.59
N ALA A 127 5.61 5.82 -9.78
CA ALA A 127 6.70 6.10 -10.69
C ALA A 127 7.53 7.30 -10.20
N PRO A 128 8.85 7.31 -10.43
CA PRO A 128 9.64 8.54 -10.31
C PRO A 128 9.10 9.64 -11.24
N ALA A 129 9.29 10.90 -10.86
CA ALA A 129 8.66 12.04 -11.54
C ALA A 129 8.91 12.13 -13.06
N SER A 130 10.06 11.62 -13.53
CA SER A 130 10.48 11.66 -14.95
C SER A 130 10.54 10.30 -15.62
N ALA A 131 10.08 9.23 -14.96
CA ALA A 131 10.20 7.88 -15.47
C ALA A 131 8.83 7.24 -15.70
N VAL A 132 8.73 6.42 -16.75
CA VAL A 132 7.53 5.64 -17.06
C VAL A 132 7.77 4.16 -16.78
N PRO A 133 6.72 3.38 -16.44
CA PRO A 133 6.85 1.94 -16.28
C PRO A 133 7.31 1.30 -17.59
N ALA A 134 8.23 0.34 -17.49
CA ALA A 134 8.79 -0.36 -18.64
C ALA A 134 8.53 -1.86 -18.58
N ARG A 135 8.67 -2.47 -17.41
CA ARG A 135 8.49 -3.91 -17.23
C ARG A 135 8.06 -4.27 -15.83
N ILE A 136 7.20 -5.28 -15.74
CA ILE A 136 6.80 -5.92 -14.50
C ILE A 136 7.39 -7.34 -14.51
N THR A 137 8.12 -7.69 -13.46
CA THR A 137 8.64 -9.03 -13.23
C THR A 137 8.01 -9.58 -11.95
N VAL A 138 7.40 -10.74 -12.02
CA VAL A 138 6.83 -11.45 -10.87
C VAL A 138 7.66 -12.71 -10.62
N ARG A 139 8.24 -12.82 -9.44
CA ARG A 139 8.81 -14.06 -8.92
C ARG A 139 7.78 -14.72 -8.02
N TRP A 140 7.29 -15.87 -8.43
CA TRP A 140 6.30 -16.64 -7.70
C TRP A 140 6.93 -17.44 -6.54
N PRO A 141 6.12 -17.89 -5.54
CA PRO A 141 6.63 -18.63 -4.38
C PRO A 141 7.34 -19.94 -4.73
N ASP A 142 6.99 -20.58 -5.85
CA ASP A 142 7.66 -21.79 -6.34
C ASP A 142 8.96 -21.51 -7.10
N GLY A 143 9.41 -20.24 -7.12
CA GLY A 143 10.63 -19.82 -7.80
C GLY A 143 10.46 -19.50 -9.28
N SER A 144 9.33 -19.84 -9.91
CA SER A 144 9.06 -19.48 -11.30
C SER A 144 8.93 -17.97 -11.48
N THR A 145 9.12 -17.50 -12.72
CA THR A 145 9.09 -16.06 -13.03
C THR A 145 8.15 -15.78 -14.20
N SER A 146 7.34 -14.74 -14.08
CA SER A 146 6.55 -14.16 -15.18
C SER A 146 7.04 -12.75 -15.47
N GLN A 147 7.03 -12.35 -16.74
CA GLN A 147 7.38 -11.00 -17.16
C GLN A 147 6.32 -10.43 -18.10
N THR A 148 6.03 -9.15 -17.95
CA THR A 148 5.09 -8.40 -18.78
C THR A 148 5.70 -7.03 -19.08
N ALA A 149 5.66 -6.59 -20.34
CA ALA A 149 5.96 -5.20 -20.66
C ALA A 149 4.89 -4.30 -20.04
N ALA A 150 5.29 -3.17 -19.50
CA ALA A 150 4.38 -2.17 -19.00
C ALA A 150 4.31 -1.01 -19.99
N GLN A 151 3.10 -0.51 -20.27
CA GLN A 151 2.90 0.65 -21.13
C GLN A 151 2.82 1.91 -20.25
N ALA A 152 3.27 3.03 -20.80
CA ALA A 152 3.44 4.27 -20.04
C ALA A 152 2.13 4.84 -19.48
N ASP A 153 1.04 4.61 -20.19
CA ASP A 153 -0.32 5.08 -19.86
C ASP A 153 -1.16 4.06 -19.08
N GLU A 154 -0.70 2.81 -19.00
CA GLU A 154 -1.41 1.76 -18.27
C GLU A 154 -1.15 1.86 -16.78
N ARG A 155 -2.23 1.91 -15.98
CA ARG A 155 -2.16 2.04 -14.52
C ARG A 155 -2.58 0.78 -13.77
N GLN A 156 -3.23 -0.17 -14.42
CA GLN A 156 -3.75 -1.37 -13.78
C GLN A 156 -3.29 -2.63 -14.52
N PHE A 157 -2.58 -3.48 -13.81
CA PHE A 157 -2.05 -4.72 -14.37
C PHE A 157 -2.61 -5.94 -13.65
N VAL A 158 -3.05 -6.92 -14.42
CA VAL A 158 -3.47 -8.22 -13.91
C VAL A 158 -2.53 -9.29 -14.48
N ILE A 159 -1.72 -9.89 -13.60
CA ILE A 159 -0.73 -10.89 -14.02
C ILE A 159 -1.15 -12.26 -13.52
N ARG A 160 -1.31 -13.18 -14.47
CA ARG A 160 -1.73 -14.56 -14.20
C ARG A 160 -0.50 -15.47 -14.25
N LYS A 161 -0.41 -16.36 -13.27
CA LYS A 161 0.54 -17.46 -13.32
C LYS A 161 0.11 -18.44 -14.43
N LYS A 162 1.04 -18.72 -15.32
CA LYS A 162 0.85 -19.76 -16.35
C LYS A 162 1.14 -21.14 -15.79
#